data_b68454df34498a69c836230bfdb7e015
#
_entry.id   b68454df34498a69c836230bfdb7e015
#
_cell.length_a   1.000
_cell.length_b   1.000
_cell.length_c   1.000
_cell.angle_alpha   90.00
_cell.angle_beta   90.00
_cell.angle_gamma   90.00
#
_symmetry.space_group_name_H-M   'P 1'
#
loop_
_entity.id
_entity.type
_entity.pdbx_description
1 polymer ?
#
loop_
_entity_poly.entity_id
_entity_poly.type
_entity_poly.pdbx_seq_one_letter_code
_entity_poly.pdbx_strand_id
1 'polypeptide(L)'
;MAKIVVVTSGKGGVGKTTTSASFSSGLALRGKRTVVIDFDVGLRNLDLIMGCERRVVYDLINVVNKEATLKQALIKDKHCDNLYVLPASQTRDKDALTQEGVAEVLAELSKEFDYIVCDSPAGIEKGALMALYFADEAIVVTNPEVSSVRDSDRILGILDAKSRRAVEGGEPVKTHLLVTRYSPKRANEGEMLSVEDVQEILRIPLIGVIPESESVLQASNAGTPAIHMNGSDVAEAYRDFVARFLGDTALPMRFVEYQKPNFLVTVTKRLFGG
;
A
#
# COMPACT_ATOMS: atom_id res chain seq x y z
N MET A 1 9.46 11.24 16.18
CA MET A 1 8.01 11.21 15.92
C MET A 1 7.79 10.20 14.81
N ALA A 2 6.80 9.32 14.94
CA ALA A 2 6.50 8.35 13.87
C ALA A 2 6.13 9.06 12.56
N LYS A 3 6.44 8.42 11.44
CA LYS A 3 6.03 8.90 10.12
C LYS A 3 4.70 8.23 9.73
N ILE A 4 3.68 9.04 9.43
CA ILE A 4 2.38 8.56 8.96
C ILE A 4 2.41 8.50 7.44
N VAL A 5 2.26 7.28 6.90
CA VAL A 5 2.28 7.01 5.46
C VAL A 5 0.92 6.45 5.04
N VAL A 6 0.21 7.16 4.17
CA VAL A 6 -1.04 6.65 3.60
C VAL A 6 -0.77 5.90 2.29
N VAL A 7 -1.38 4.73 2.14
CA VAL A 7 -1.46 4.01 0.88
C VAL A 7 -2.84 4.23 0.29
N THR A 8 -2.92 4.90 -0.84
CA THR A 8 -4.18 5.40 -1.39
C THR A 8 -4.30 5.21 -2.89
N SER A 9 -5.51 5.30 -3.42
CA SER A 9 -5.78 5.31 -4.86
C SER A 9 -7.16 5.89 -5.15
N GLY A 10 -7.35 6.41 -6.34
CA GLY A 10 -8.66 6.86 -6.81
C GLY A 10 -9.63 5.72 -7.16
N LYS A 11 -9.13 4.51 -7.47
CA LYS A 11 -9.92 3.38 -7.97
C LYS A 11 -9.81 2.16 -7.07
N GLY A 12 -10.89 1.38 -6.95
CA GLY A 12 -10.90 0.09 -6.26
C GLY A 12 -10.13 -0.98 -7.04
N GLY A 13 -9.59 -1.99 -6.33
CA GLY A 13 -8.96 -3.15 -6.95
C GLY A 13 -7.56 -2.95 -7.54
N VAL A 14 -6.94 -1.79 -7.36
CA VAL A 14 -5.57 -1.51 -7.86
C VAL A 14 -4.45 -2.08 -6.98
N GLY A 15 -4.77 -2.75 -5.87
CA GLY A 15 -3.77 -3.40 -5.01
C GLY A 15 -3.31 -2.57 -3.82
N LYS A 16 -4.09 -1.60 -3.32
CA LYS A 16 -3.76 -0.81 -2.10
C LYS A 16 -3.47 -1.68 -0.90
N THR A 17 -4.42 -2.50 -0.48
CA THR A 17 -4.30 -3.36 0.72
C THR A 17 -3.15 -4.35 0.59
N THR A 18 -2.93 -4.93 -0.61
CA THR A 18 -1.75 -5.76 -0.89
C THR A 18 -0.45 -4.98 -0.74
N THR A 19 -0.46 -3.72 -1.19
CA THR A 19 0.69 -2.80 -1.05
C THR A 19 0.89 -2.42 0.41
N SER A 20 -0.16 -2.06 1.14
CA SER A 20 -0.09 -1.71 2.57
C SER A 20 0.49 -2.86 3.40
N ALA A 21 0.02 -4.09 3.16
CA ALA A 21 0.53 -5.30 3.81
C ALA A 21 2.00 -5.55 3.46
N SER A 22 2.38 -5.49 2.17
CA SER A 22 3.75 -5.74 1.72
C SER A 22 4.72 -4.63 2.13
N PHE A 23 4.28 -3.38 2.09
CA PHE A 23 5.07 -2.22 2.49
C PHE A 23 5.37 -2.24 3.99
N SER A 24 4.36 -2.42 4.83
CA SER A 24 4.53 -2.49 6.28
C SER A 24 5.40 -3.67 6.70
N SER A 25 5.20 -4.85 6.08
CA SER A 25 6.09 -6.01 6.28
C SER A 25 7.52 -5.70 5.87
N GLY A 26 7.72 -5.03 4.73
CA GLY A 26 9.04 -4.66 4.24
C GLY A 26 9.76 -3.66 5.15
N LEU A 27 9.06 -2.69 5.72
CA LEU A 27 9.60 -1.77 6.73
C LEU A 27 10.04 -2.55 7.99
N ALA A 28 9.19 -3.46 8.46
CA ALA A 28 9.50 -4.30 9.62
C ALA A 28 10.70 -5.22 9.40
N LEU A 29 10.84 -5.83 8.21
CA LEU A 29 12.00 -6.63 7.79
C LEU A 29 13.30 -5.79 7.76
N ARG A 30 13.21 -4.48 7.59
CA ARG A 30 14.33 -3.52 7.69
C ARG A 30 14.53 -2.98 9.11
N GLY A 31 13.94 -3.63 10.13
CA GLY A 31 14.10 -3.30 11.55
C GLY A 31 13.29 -2.09 12.01
N LYS A 32 12.36 -1.56 11.19
CA LYS A 32 11.50 -0.44 11.57
C LYS A 32 10.29 -0.95 12.33
N ARG A 33 10.05 -0.40 13.52
CA ARG A 33 8.84 -0.72 14.28
C ARG A 33 7.62 -0.09 13.60
N THR A 34 6.76 -0.91 13.03
CA THR A 34 5.71 -0.51 12.11
C THR A 34 4.34 -0.98 12.59
N VAL A 35 3.33 -0.12 12.46
CA VAL A 35 1.92 -0.51 12.58
C VAL A 35 1.21 -0.20 11.27
N VAL A 36 0.36 -1.13 10.81
CA VAL A 36 -0.55 -0.90 9.69
C VAL A 36 -1.97 -0.84 10.21
N ILE A 37 -2.71 0.19 9.79
CA ILE A 37 -4.09 0.47 10.20
C ILE A 37 -5.00 0.34 8.98
N ASP A 38 -6.07 -0.43 9.11
CA ASP A 38 -7.11 -0.55 8.08
C ASP A 38 -8.20 0.52 8.31
N PHE A 39 -8.37 1.43 7.34
CA PHE A 39 -9.41 2.46 7.34
C PHE A 39 -10.64 2.06 6.52
N ASP A 40 -10.66 0.85 5.93
CA ASP A 40 -11.79 0.36 5.12
C ASP A 40 -12.89 -0.27 6.00
N VAL A 41 -13.56 0.60 6.75
CA VAL A 41 -14.65 0.20 7.65
C VAL A 41 -15.78 -0.44 6.86
N GLY A 42 -16.18 -1.63 7.26
CA GLY A 42 -17.23 -2.44 6.64
C GLY A 42 -16.72 -3.57 5.73
N LEU A 43 -15.55 -3.43 5.08
CA LEU A 43 -15.00 -4.48 4.22
C LEU A 43 -13.90 -5.30 4.89
N ARG A 44 -13.03 -4.69 5.68
CA ARG A 44 -11.98 -5.36 6.47
C ARG A 44 -11.21 -6.42 5.68
N ASN A 45 -10.30 -5.97 4.79
CA ASN A 45 -9.55 -6.86 3.91
C ASN A 45 -8.08 -7.05 4.36
N LEU A 46 -7.55 -6.10 5.14
CA LEU A 46 -6.14 -6.11 5.52
C LEU A 46 -5.80 -7.31 6.40
N ASP A 47 -6.61 -7.64 7.38
CA ASP A 47 -6.40 -8.76 8.30
C ASP A 47 -6.43 -10.13 7.59
N LEU A 48 -7.22 -10.26 6.52
CA LEU A 48 -7.22 -11.46 5.66
C LEU A 48 -5.87 -11.61 4.95
N ILE A 49 -5.36 -10.53 4.33
CA ILE A 49 -4.06 -10.55 3.63
C ILE A 49 -2.91 -10.77 4.61
N MET A 50 -3.02 -10.26 5.83
CA MET A 50 -2.05 -10.47 6.91
C MET A 50 -2.21 -11.83 7.62
N GLY A 51 -3.30 -12.57 7.34
CA GLY A 51 -3.62 -13.87 7.95
C GLY A 51 -3.81 -13.79 9.47
N CYS A 52 -4.43 -12.71 9.94
CA CYS A 52 -4.71 -12.50 11.35
C CYS A 52 -6.21 -12.33 11.66
N GLU A 53 -7.09 -12.59 10.70
CA GLU A 53 -8.54 -12.41 10.80
C GLU A 53 -9.18 -13.10 12.01
N ARG A 54 -8.66 -14.28 12.38
CA ARG A 54 -9.16 -15.06 13.54
C ARG A 54 -8.67 -14.55 14.89
N ARG A 55 -7.75 -13.58 14.89
CA ARG A 55 -7.16 -12.99 16.09
C ARG A 55 -7.76 -11.64 16.43
N VAL A 56 -8.66 -11.13 15.59
CA VAL A 56 -9.33 -9.84 15.78
C VAL A 56 -10.39 -9.98 16.88
N VAL A 57 -10.18 -9.28 18.00
CA VAL A 57 -11.12 -9.16 19.11
C VAL A 57 -11.67 -7.74 19.18
N TYR A 58 -10.78 -6.76 19.03
CA TYR A 58 -11.10 -5.34 18.99
C TYR A 58 -10.53 -4.71 17.73
N ASP A 59 -11.12 -3.62 17.27
CA ASP A 59 -10.81 -2.91 16.05
C ASP A 59 -10.55 -1.41 16.29
N LEU A 60 -10.22 -0.68 15.24
CA LEU A 60 -9.96 0.76 15.28
C LEU A 60 -11.11 1.55 15.93
N ILE A 61 -12.37 1.20 15.61
CA ILE A 61 -13.53 1.92 16.15
C ILE A 61 -13.69 1.68 17.64
N ASN A 62 -13.43 0.46 18.15
CA ASN A 62 -13.45 0.20 19.58
C ASN A 62 -12.42 1.10 20.32
N VAL A 63 -11.25 1.31 19.72
CA VAL A 63 -10.24 2.19 20.34
C VAL A 63 -10.67 3.66 20.28
N VAL A 64 -11.16 4.13 19.14
CA VAL A 64 -11.68 5.51 18.96
C VAL A 64 -12.79 5.80 19.97
N ASN A 65 -13.69 4.84 20.20
CA ASN A 65 -14.81 4.96 21.14
C ASN A 65 -14.41 4.70 22.62
N LYS A 66 -13.13 4.40 22.89
CA LYS A 66 -12.63 4.07 24.24
C LYS A 66 -13.26 2.80 24.85
N GLU A 67 -13.77 1.92 23.98
CA GLU A 67 -14.30 0.59 24.36
C GLU A 67 -13.16 -0.43 24.56
N ALA A 68 -12.00 -0.17 23.95
CA ALA A 68 -10.78 -0.96 24.11
C ALA A 68 -9.54 -0.06 24.10
N THR A 69 -8.46 -0.53 24.72
CA THR A 69 -7.14 0.11 24.61
C THR A 69 -6.44 -0.29 23.31
N LEU A 70 -5.50 0.53 22.83
CA LEU A 70 -4.64 0.17 21.68
C LEU A 70 -3.96 -1.18 21.89
N LYS A 71 -3.43 -1.46 23.08
CA LYS A 71 -2.76 -2.73 23.42
C LYS A 71 -3.68 -3.94 23.23
N GLN A 72 -4.98 -3.80 23.46
CA GLN A 72 -5.96 -4.88 23.27
C GLN A 72 -6.34 -5.07 21.81
N ALA A 73 -6.32 -4.00 21.01
CA ALA A 73 -6.70 -4.02 19.59
C ALA A 73 -5.53 -4.34 18.65
N LEU A 74 -4.30 -4.03 19.04
CA LEU A 74 -3.11 -4.30 18.25
C LEU A 74 -2.80 -5.79 18.17
N ILE A 75 -2.68 -6.30 16.96
CA ILE A 75 -2.34 -7.68 16.67
C ILE A 75 -0.89 -7.74 16.17
N LYS A 76 -0.01 -8.40 16.92
CA LYS A 76 1.37 -8.64 16.48
C LYS A 76 1.37 -9.57 15.25
N ASP A 77 2.11 -9.20 14.21
CA ASP A 77 2.24 -10.03 13.02
C ASP A 77 2.95 -11.36 13.32
N LYS A 78 2.62 -12.40 12.54
CA LYS A 78 3.18 -13.75 12.70
C LYS A 78 4.53 -13.95 11.99
N HIS A 79 4.86 -13.08 11.02
CA HIS A 79 6.06 -13.19 10.19
C HIS A 79 7.14 -12.17 10.60
N CYS A 80 6.74 -11.02 11.16
CA CYS A 80 7.62 -9.91 11.49
C CYS A 80 7.41 -9.44 12.93
N ASP A 81 8.42 -9.61 13.78
CA ASP A 81 8.34 -9.20 15.20
C ASP A 81 8.09 -7.71 15.42
N ASN A 82 8.51 -6.87 14.48
CA ASN A 82 8.37 -5.41 14.53
C ASN A 82 7.10 -4.89 13.86
N LEU A 83 6.17 -5.78 13.42
CA LEU A 83 4.95 -5.41 12.73
C LEU A 83 3.72 -5.67 13.57
N TYR A 84 2.82 -4.69 13.59
CA TYR A 84 1.52 -4.78 14.24
C TYR A 84 0.41 -4.35 13.27
N VAL A 85 -0.77 -4.94 13.44
CA VAL A 85 -1.97 -4.65 12.64
C VAL A 85 -3.04 -4.09 13.57
N LEU A 86 -3.65 -2.98 13.18
CA LEU A 86 -4.88 -2.45 13.79
C LEU A 86 -6.00 -2.60 12.76
N PRO A 87 -6.90 -3.58 12.92
CA PRO A 87 -7.91 -3.90 11.92
C PRO A 87 -9.03 -2.87 11.89
N ALA A 88 -9.74 -2.78 10.75
CA ALA A 88 -11.00 -2.05 10.63
C ALA A 88 -12.16 -2.80 11.29
N SER A 89 -13.26 -2.10 11.56
CA SER A 89 -14.51 -2.71 12.00
C SER A 89 -15.31 -3.28 10.82
N GLN A 90 -15.90 -4.45 11.01
CA GLN A 90 -16.86 -5.03 10.04
C GLN A 90 -18.30 -4.59 10.26
N THR A 91 -18.67 -4.31 11.51
CA THR A 91 -20.07 -4.17 11.93
C THR A 91 -20.48 -2.76 12.29
N ARG A 92 -19.52 -1.85 12.44
CA ARG A 92 -19.77 -0.47 12.84
C ARG A 92 -19.92 0.44 11.61
N ASP A 93 -20.64 1.53 11.80
CA ASP A 93 -20.81 2.55 10.78
C ASP A 93 -19.50 3.36 10.59
N LYS A 94 -19.24 3.75 9.35
CA LYS A 94 -18.13 4.66 8.98
C LYS A 94 -18.19 5.98 9.74
N ASP A 95 -19.41 6.38 10.18
CA ASP A 95 -19.63 7.60 10.96
C ASP A 95 -19.05 7.56 12.38
N ALA A 96 -18.75 6.37 12.90
CA ALA A 96 -18.07 6.22 14.18
C ALA A 96 -16.60 6.67 14.18
N LEU A 97 -15.94 6.80 13.00
CA LEU A 97 -14.62 7.39 12.89
C LEU A 97 -14.70 8.92 13.00
N THR A 98 -14.25 9.45 14.13
CA THR A 98 -14.11 10.91 14.35
C THR A 98 -12.66 11.33 14.13
N GLN A 99 -12.46 12.58 13.68
CA GLN A 99 -11.12 13.11 13.43
C GLN A 99 -10.31 13.22 14.73
N GLU A 100 -10.96 13.62 15.82
CA GLU A 100 -10.37 13.74 17.14
C GLU A 100 -9.93 12.36 17.67
N GLY A 101 -10.80 11.36 17.57
CA GLY A 101 -10.48 10.00 18.03
C GLY A 101 -9.33 9.37 17.22
N VAL A 102 -9.31 9.56 15.90
CA VAL A 102 -8.19 9.10 15.07
C VAL A 102 -6.90 9.85 15.42
N ALA A 103 -6.96 11.16 15.67
CA ALA A 103 -5.80 11.94 16.10
C ALA A 103 -5.21 11.41 17.43
N GLU A 104 -6.06 11.09 18.40
CA GLU A 104 -5.62 10.50 19.70
C GLU A 104 -4.93 9.14 19.46
N VAL A 105 -5.51 8.26 18.63
CA VAL A 105 -4.93 6.95 18.28
C VAL A 105 -3.56 7.11 17.61
N LEU A 106 -3.46 7.98 16.61
CA LEU A 106 -2.19 8.22 15.90
C LEU A 106 -1.13 8.84 16.82
N ALA A 107 -1.52 9.75 17.73
CA ALA A 107 -0.62 10.34 18.71
C ALA A 107 -0.08 9.30 19.70
N GLU A 108 -0.91 8.35 20.13
CA GLU A 108 -0.48 7.27 21.02
C GLU A 108 0.47 6.31 20.29
N LEU A 109 0.12 5.87 19.08
CA LEU A 109 0.97 5.02 18.25
C LEU A 109 2.33 5.68 17.94
N SER A 110 2.35 7.00 17.74
CA SER A 110 3.59 7.74 17.44
C SER A 110 4.63 7.73 18.55
N LYS A 111 4.27 7.29 19.76
CA LYS A 111 5.20 7.13 20.89
C LYS A 111 6.00 5.82 20.80
N GLU A 112 5.47 4.82 20.06
CA GLU A 112 6.01 3.47 20.08
C GLU A 112 6.51 3.00 18.72
N PHE A 113 6.03 3.57 17.62
CA PHE A 113 6.32 3.12 16.25
C PHE A 113 7.17 4.13 15.49
N ASP A 114 7.99 3.63 14.56
CA ASP A 114 8.72 4.46 13.59
C ASP A 114 7.82 4.87 12.42
N TYR A 115 6.95 3.94 12.00
CA TYR A 115 6.03 4.12 10.88
C TYR A 115 4.61 3.70 11.25
N ILE A 116 3.64 4.52 10.84
CA ILE A 116 2.22 4.23 10.87
C ILE A 116 1.74 4.21 9.43
N VAL A 117 1.42 3.02 8.91
CA VAL A 117 0.92 2.83 7.55
C VAL A 117 -0.60 2.80 7.58
N CYS A 118 -1.25 3.72 6.86
CA CYS A 118 -2.71 3.79 6.78
C CYS A 118 -3.18 3.19 5.46
N ASP A 119 -3.82 2.01 5.50
CA ASP A 119 -4.50 1.43 4.34
C ASP A 119 -5.84 2.15 4.14
N SER A 120 -5.94 2.97 3.09
CA SER A 120 -7.17 3.74 2.84
C SER A 120 -8.15 2.96 1.96
N PRO A 121 -9.47 3.10 2.16
CA PRO A 121 -10.42 2.66 1.16
C PRO A 121 -10.22 3.41 -0.17
N ALA A 122 -10.81 2.88 -1.25
CA ALA A 122 -10.73 3.53 -2.55
C ALA A 122 -11.55 4.83 -2.61
N GLY A 123 -11.09 5.77 -3.41
CA GLY A 123 -11.84 7.00 -3.71
C GLY A 123 -11.75 8.04 -2.60
N ILE A 124 -12.87 8.74 -2.36
CA ILE A 124 -12.96 9.95 -1.55
C ILE A 124 -13.99 9.88 -0.43
N GLU A 125 -14.39 8.67 -0.05
CA GLU A 125 -15.29 8.46 1.08
C GLU A 125 -14.65 8.86 2.41
N LYS A 126 -15.45 8.95 3.48
CA LYS A 126 -15.03 9.43 4.80
C LYS A 126 -13.77 8.74 5.33
N GLY A 127 -13.68 7.41 5.24
CA GLY A 127 -12.49 6.65 5.67
C GLY A 127 -11.23 7.02 4.88
N ALA A 128 -11.36 7.19 3.54
CA ALA A 128 -10.25 7.63 2.71
C ALA A 128 -9.80 9.06 3.08
N LEU A 129 -10.73 9.99 3.19
CA LEU A 129 -10.43 11.37 3.58
C LEU A 129 -9.78 11.44 4.97
N MET A 130 -10.20 10.58 5.91
CA MET A 130 -9.60 10.51 7.24
C MET A 130 -8.14 10.06 7.18
N ALA A 131 -7.84 8.99 6.43
CA ALA A 131 -6.47 8.51 6.25
C ALA A 131 -5.58 9.55 5.54
N LEU A 132 -6.10 10.22 4.50
CA LEU A 132 -5.39 11.26 3.75
C LEU A 132 -5.10 12.50 4.60
N TYR A 133 -6.03 12.86 5.51
CA TYR A 133 -5.90 14.06 6.33
C TYR A 133 -4.64 14.06 7.18
N PHE A 134 -4.30 12.93 7.81
CA PHE A 134 -3.17 12.83 8.74
C PHE A 134 -1.83 12.48 8.08
N ALA A 135 -1.78 12.27 6.77
CA ALA A 135 -0.59 11.78 6.09
C ALA A 135 0.59 12.77 6.12
N ASP A 136 1.77 12.26 6.43
CA ASP A 136 3.05 12.93 6.21
C ASP A 136 3.59 12.63 4.81
N GLU A 137 3.44 11.37 4.37
CA GLU A 137 3.76 10.90 3.02
C GLU A 137 2.60 10.07 2.47
N ALA A 138 2.43 10.06 1.15
CA ALA A 138 1.40 9.30 0.46
C ALA A 138 2.01 8.43 -0.65
N ILE A 139 1.65 7.14 -0.65
CA ILE A 139 1.92 6.22 -1.74
C ILE A 139 0.65 6.12 -2.58
N VAL A 140 0.68 6.73 -3.75
CA VAL A 140 -0.43 6.72 -4.71
C VAL A 140 -0.28 5.49 -5.59
N VAL A 141 -1.16 4.53 -5.38
CA VAL A 141 -1.19 3.24 -6.11
C VAL A 141 -2.11 3.34 -7.30
N THR A 142 -1.64 3.04 -8.48
CA THR A 142 -2.44 3.03 -9.71
C THR A 142 -2.11 1.85 -10.61
N ASN A 143 -3.10 1.39 -11.38
CA ASN A 143 -2.85 0.52 -12.53
C ASN A 143 -2.56 1.39 -13.75
N PRO A 144 -1.87 0.87 -14.79
CA PRO A 144 -1.58 1.57 -16.03
C PRO A 144 -2.80 1.63 -16.97
N GLU A 145 -3.94 2.07 -16.42
CA GLU A 145 -5.22 2.27 -17.11
C GLU A 145 -5.61 3.74 -17.02
N VAL A 146 -6.09 4.33 -18.14
CA VAL A 146 -6.45 5.75 -18.21
C VAL A 146 -7.42 6.16 -17.11
N SER A 147 -8.43 5.34 -16.80
CA SER A 147 -9.39 5.64 -15.74
C SER A 147 -8.74 5.66 -14.35
N SER A 148 -7.86 4.70 -14.06
CA SER A 148 -7.16 4.60 -12.77
C SER A 148 -6.21 5.78 -12.56
N VAL A 149 -5.46 6.16 -13.59
CA VAL A 149 -4.54 7.30 -13.55
C VAL A 149 -5.30 8.61 -13.32
N ARG A 150 -6.42 8.82 -14.05
CA ARG A 150 -7.27 10.02 -13.89
C ARG A 150 -7.88 10.11 -12.49
N ASP A 151 -8.32 8.99 -11.92
CA ASP A 151 -8.84 8.96 -10.55
C ASP A 151 -7.72 9.21 -9.51
N SER A 152 -6.48 8.78 -9.80
CA SER A 152 -5.31 9.07 -8.95
C SER A 152 -4.94 10.54 -8.97
N ASP A 153 -5.05 11.25 -10.09
CA ASP A 153 -4.85 12.70 -10.19
C ASP A 153 -5.82 13.47 -9.27
N ARG A 154 -7.08 13.01 -9.17
CA ARG A 154 -8.05 13.59 -8.22
C ARG A 154 -7.63 13.41 -6.76
N ILE A 155 -7.03 12.28 -6.40
CA ILE A 155 -6.50 12.04 -5.04
C ILE A 155 -5.36 13.01 -4.73
N LEU A 156 -4.46 13.28 -5.69
CA LEU A 156 -3.39 14.27 -5.52
C LEU A 156 -3.98 15.65 -5.21
N GLY A 157 -4.99 16.10 -5.97
CA GLY A 157 -5.68 17.36 -5.69
C GLY A 157 -6.33 17.42 -4.29
N ILE A 158 -6.80 16.28 -3.76
CA ILE A 158 -7.35 16.21 -2.40
C ILE A 158 -6.24 16.31 -1.35
N LEU A 159 -5.12 15.63 -1.54
CA LEU A 159 -3.95 15.74 -0.66
C LEU A 159 -3.46 17.19 -0.56
N ASP A 160 -3.37 17.86 -1.70
CA ASP A 160 -2.91 19.24 -1.78
C ASP A 160 -3.88 20.25 -1.13
N ALA A 161 -5.19 19.95 -1.12
CA ALA A 161 -6.21 20.88 -0.63
C ALA A 161 -6.72 20.55 0.78
N LYS A 162 -6.75 19.28 1.18
CA LYS A 162 -7.49 18.82 2.37
C LYS A 162 -6.66 18.07 3.40
N SER A 163 -5.37 17.79 3.15
CA SER A 163 -4.52 17.23 4.19
C SER A 163 -4.37 18.23 5.34
N ARG A 164 -4.09 17.72 6.56
CA ARG A 164 -3.81 18.59 7.71
C ARG A 164 -2.71 19.60 7.40
N ARG A 165 -1.65 19.14 6.71
CA ARG A 165 -0.53 20.00 6.29
C ARG A 165 -0.97 21.13 5.39
N ALA A 166 -1.86 20.86 4.43
CA ALA A 166 -2.42 21.90 3.55
C ALA A 166 -3.31 22.89 4.32
N VAL A 167 -4.16 22.39 5.22
CA VAL A 167 -5.08 23.22 6.01
C VAL A 167 -4.33 24.10 7.02
N GLU A 168 -3.26 23.58 7.62
CA GLU A 168 -2.44 24.30 8.60
C GLU A 168 -1.32 25.15 7.94
N GLY A 169 -1.21 25.17 6.60
CA GLY A 169 -0.19 25.92 5.87
C GLY A 169 1.24 25.37 6.06
N GLY A 170 1.36 24.06 6.31
CA GLY A 170 2.63 23.37 6.43
C GLY A 170 3.22 22.94 5.09
N GLU A 171 4.36 22.22 5.15
CA GLU A 171 4.96 21.61 3.98
C GLU A 171 3.99 20.61 3.32
N PRO A 172 3.90 20.55 1.98
CA PRO A 172 3.04 19.61 1.28
C PRO A 172 3.28 18.15 1.67
N VAL A 173 2.26 17.32 1.57
CA VAL A 173 2.40 15.87 1.73
C VAL A 173 3.35 15.35 0.65
N LYS A 174 4.39 14.64 1.03
CA LYS A 174 5.31 14.05 0.07
C LYS A 174 4.67 12.86 -0.63
N THR A 175 4.52 12.94 -1.95
CA THR A 175 3.83 11.95 -2.75
C THR A 175 4.78 11.04 -3.52
N HIS A 176 4.40 9.77 -3.66
CA HIS A 176 5.15 8.74 -4.37
C HIS A 176 4.22 7.92 -5.25
N LEU A 177 4.61 7.68 -6.50
CA LEU A 177 3.86 6.84 -7.44
C LEU A 177 4.29 5.38 -7.32
N LEU A 178 3.33 4.48 -7.14
CA LEU A 178 3.52 3.05 -7.27
C LEU A 178 2.60 2.52 -8.38
N VAL A 179 3.17 2.05 -9.48
CA VAL A 179 2.43 1.40 -10.56
C VAL A 179 2.33 -0.09 -10.26
N THR A 180 1.13 -0.65 -10.30
CA THR A 180 0.85 -2.07 -10.03
C THR A 180 0.22 -2.75 -11.21
N ARG A 181 0.24 -4.09 -11.22
CA ARG A 181 -0.27 -4.93 -12.32
C ARG A 181 0.32 -4.53 -13.68
N TYR A 182 1.57 -4.15 -13.67
CA TYR A 182 2.26 -3.75 -14.89
C TYR A 182 2.72 -4.96 -15.69
N SER A 183 2.48 -4.94 -16.98
CA SER A 183 2.99 -5.92 -17.95
C SER A 183 3.76 -5.19 -19.04
N PRO A 184 5.10 -5.26 -19.04
CA PRO A 184 5.91 -4.61 -20.09
C PRO A 184 5.54 -5.06 -21.50
N LYS A 185 5.10 -6.33 -21.65
CA LYS A 185 4.63 -6.86 -22.93
C LYS A 185 3.38 -6.13 -23.40
N ARG A 186 2.35 -6.02 -22.54
CA ARG A 186 1.07 -5.37 -22.87
C ARG A 186 1.23 -3.87 -23.11
N ALA A 187 2.12 -3.22 -22.35
CA ALA A 187 2.46 -1.81 -22.58
C ALA A 187 3.10 -1.61 -23.98
N ASN A 188 4.04 -2.48 -24.36
CA ASN A 188 4.67 -2.43 -25.68
C ASN A 188 3.71 -2.76 -26.84
N GLU A 189 2.65 -3.51 -26.59
CA GLU A 189 1.57 -3.84 -27.53
C GLU A 189 0.46 -2.75 -27.58
N GLY A 190 0.56 -1.71 -26.72
CA GLY A 190 -0.43 -0.61 -26.64
C GLY A 190 -1.72 -0.97 -25.93
N GLU A 191 -1.74 -2.09 -25.17
CA GLU A 191 -2.92 -2.54 -24.41
C GLU A 191 -3.05 -1.85 -23.05
N MET A 192 -2.00 -1.20 -22.56
CA MET A 192 -1.98 -0.41 -21.34
C MET A 192 -1.02 0.77 -21.48
N LEU A 193 -1.12 1.75 -20.60
CA LEU A 193 -0.19 2.88 -20.56
C LEU A 193 1.21 2.40 -20.21
N SER A 194 2.23 3.05 -20.76
CA SER A 194 3.59 2.87 -20.31
C SER A 194 3.80 3.52 -18.93
N VAL A 195 4.89 3.20 -18.26
CA VAL A 195 5.25 3.84 -16.99
C VAL A 195 5.51 5.34 -17.21
N GLU A 196 6.11 5.68 -18.33
CA GLU A 196 6.41 7.05 -18.75
C GLU A 196 5.12 7.85 -18.94
N ASP A 197 4.10 7.28 -19.62
CA ASP A 197 2.78 7.93 -19.80
C ASP A 197 2.13 8.22 -18.43
N VAL A 198 2.17 7.25 -17.50
CA VAL A 198 1.61 7.44 -16.16
C VAL A 198 2.34 8.54 -15.39
N GLN A 199 3.68 8.59 -15.48
CA GLN A 199 4.49 9.63 -14.82
C GLN A 199 4.25 11.02 -15.44
N GLU A 200 4.10 11.11 -16.74
CA GLU A 200 3.83 12.38 -17.45
C GLU A 200 2.47 12.97 -17.02
N ILE A 201 1.46 12.12 -16.82
CA ILE A 201 0.14 12.54 -16.38
C ILE A 201 0.15 12.95 -14.92
N LEU A 202 0.68 12.12 -14.01
CA LEU A 202 0.59 12.36 -12.57
C LEU A 202 1.66 13.29 -12.02
N ARG A 203 2.81 13.41 -12.68
CA ARG A 203 3.92 14.31 -12.33
C ARG A 203 4.44 14.18 -10.91
N ILE A 204 4.37 12.98 -10.35
CA ILE A 204 4.92 12.64 -9.04
C ILE A 204 6.03 11.58 -9.18
N PRO A 205 7.00 11.55 -8.25
CA PRO A 205 8.12 10.63 -8.31
C PRO A 205 7.70 9.16 -8.32
N LEU A 206 8.15 8.39 -9.30
CA LEU A 206 7.97 6.93 -9.34
C LEU A 206 8.87 6.27 -8.30
N ILE A 207 8.27 5.48 -7.42
CA ILE A 207 9.01 4.76 -6.37
C ILE A 207 9.10 3.25 -6.64
N GLY A 208 8.23 2.70 -7.48
CA GLY A 208 8.25 1.29 -7.82
C GLY A 208 7.26 0.89 -8.89
N VAL A 209 7.53 -0.25 -9.50
CA VAL A 209 6.65 -0.93 -10.45
C VAL A 209 6.47 -2.37 -9.99
N ILE A 210 5.22 -2.76 -9.73
CA ILE A 210 4.87 -4.12 -9.29
C ILE A 210 4.30 -4.86 -10.52
N PRO A 211 4.93 -5.94 -10.95
CA PRO A 211 4.47 -6.68 -12.13
C PRO A 211 3.14 -7.38 -11.88
N GLU A 212 2.37 -7.60 -12.95
CA GLU A 212 1.21 -8.47 -12.93
C GLU A 212 1.65 -9.91 -12.68
N SER A 213 1.09 -10.58 -11.66
CA SER A 213 1.51 -11.93 -11.28
C SER A 213 0.43 -12.67 -10.50
N GLU A 214 0.29 -13.95 -10.79
CA GLU A 214 -0.58 -14.86 -10.03
C GLU A 214 -0.11 -15.07 -8.58
N SER A 215 1.16 -14.83 -8.29
CA SER A 215 1.72 -14.97 -6.95
C SER A 215 1.07 -14.01 -5.94
N VAL A 216 0.53 -12.88 -6.40
CA VAL A 216 -0.25 -11.96 -5.54
C VAL A 216 -1.52 -12.63 -5.02
N LEU A 217 -2.25 -13.32 -5.89
CA LEU A 217 -3.47 -14.03 -5.51
C LEU A 217 -3.15 -15.22 -4.59
N GLN A 218 -2.08 -15.96 -4.90
CA GLN A 218 -1.62 -17.06 -4.06
C GLN A 218 -1.24 -16.58 -2.66
N ALA A 219 -0.49 -15.48 -2.56
CA ALA A 219 -0.11 -14.86 -1.30
C ALA A 219 -1.34 -14.43 -0.48
N SER A 220 -2.29 -13.74 -1.13
CA SER A 220 -3.54 -13.28 -0.50
C SER A 220 -4.36 -14.46 0.04
N ASN A 221 -4.53 -15.53 -0.74
CA ASN A 221 -5.25 -16.73 -0.33
C ASN A 221 -4.55 -17.48 0.81
N ALA A 222 -3.23 -17.37 0.92
CA ALA A 222 -2.44 -17.93 2.01
C ALA A 222 -2.42 -17.05 3.27
N GLY A 223 -3.06 -15.88 3.26
CA GLY A 223 -2.99 -14.91 4.35
C GLY A 223 -1.54 -14.48 4.64
N THR A 224 -0.78 -14.21 3.60
CA THR A 224 0.64 -13.86 3.68
C THR A 224 0.91 -12.67 2.74
N PRO A 225 1.50 -11.56 3.22
CA PRO A 225 1.87 -10.43 2.35
C PRO A 225 2.78 -10.86 1.20
N ALA A 226 2.56 -10.31 0.00
CA ALA A 226 3.24 -10.72 -1.22
C ALA A 226 4.78 -10.59 -1.16
N ILE A 227 5.32 -9.70 -0.35
CA ILE A 227 6.76 -9.54 -0.12
C ILE A 227 7.44 -10.79 0.46
N HIS A 228 6.68 -11.68 1.10
CA HIS A 228 7.18 -12.93 1.67
C HIS A 228 7.20 -14.11 0.68
N MET A 229 6.67 -13.92 -0.54
CA MET A 229 6.68 -14.94 -1.60
C MET A 229 8.08 -15.07 -2.22
N ASN A 230 8.98 -15.79 -1.53
CA ASN A 230 10.37 -15.93 -1.97
C ASN A 230 10.48 -16.44 -3.41
N GLY A 231 11.37 -15.83 -4.19
CA GLY A 231 11.62 -16.21 -5.58
C GLY A 231 10.58 -15.68 -6.58
N SER A 232 9.61 -14.84 -6.13
CA SER A 232 8.68 -14.18 -7.05
C SER A 232 9.14 -12.76 -7.41
N ASP A 233 8.92 -12.37 -8.66
CA ASP A 233 9.20 -11.01 -9.15
C ASP A 233 8.47 -9.94 -8.34
N VAL A 234 7.26 -10.25 -7.87
CA VAL A 234 6.46 -9.35 -7.03
C VAL A 234 7.13 -9.10 -5.68
N ALA A 235 7.65 -10.14 -5.02
CA ALA A 235 8.34 -9.98 -3.75
C ALA A 235 9.61 -9.13 -3.90
N GLU A 236 10.34 -9.34 -4.99
CA GLU A 236 11.52 -8.54 -5.31
C GLU A 236 11.14 -7.08 -5.60
N ALA A 237 10.08 -6.86 -6.39
CA ALA A 237 9.57 -5.51 -6.69
C ALA A 237 9.16 -4.75 -5.40
N TYR A 238 8.47 -5.43 -4.46
CA TYR A 238 8.13 -4.84 -3.17
C TYR A 238 9.36 -4.55 -2.31
N ARG A 239 10.37 -5.43 -2.30
CA ARG A 239 11.64 -5.19 -1.56
C ARG A 239 12.38 -3.97 -2.11
N ASP A 240 12.44 -3.82 -3.43
CA ASP A 240 13.04 -2.67 -4.09
C ASP A 240 12.27 -1.37 -3.80
N PHE A 241 10.95 -1.43 -3.87
CA PHE A 241 10.09 -0.30 -3.52
C PHE A 241 10.36 0.17 -2.08
N VAL A 242 10.38 -0.75 -1.11
CA VAL A 242 10.66 -0.41 0.30
C VAL A 242 12.07 0.17 0.46
N ALA A 243 13.07 -0.39 -0.22
CA ALA A 243 14.44 0.11 -0.17
C ALA A 243 14.53 1.55 -0.70
N ARG A 244 13.89 1.85 -1.84
CA ARG A 244 13.82 3.22 -2.39
C ARG A 244 13.09 4.18 -1.46
N PHE A 245 12.00 3.75 -0.85
CA PHE A 245 11.28 4.56 0.13
C PHE A 245 12.17 4.93 1.32
N LEU A 246 13.02 4.02 1.75
CA LEU A 246 14.00 4.25 2.84
C LEU A 246 15.24 5.02 2.40
N GLY A 247 15.35 5.42 1.12
CA GLY A 247 16.42 6.29 0.61
C GLY A 247 17.44 5.63 -0.31
N ASP A 248 17.32 4.34 -0.63
CA ASP A 248 18.18 3.67 -1.60
C ASP A 248 17.71 3.98 -3.04
N THR A 249 18.06 5.16 -3.51
CA THR A 249 17.70 5.63 -4.86
C THR A 249 18.60 5.09 -5.97
N ALA A 250 19.69 4.39 -5.63
CA ALA A 250 20.61 3.81 -6.61
C ALA A 250 20.09 2.50 -7.23
N LEU A 251 19.09 1.87 -6.63
CA LEU A 251 18.49 0.65 -7.17
C LEU A 251 17.83 0.90 -8.52
N PRO A 252 18.13 0.10 -9.57
CA PRO A 252 17.48 0.24 -10.87
C PRO A 252 15.99 -0.08 -10.77
N MET A 253 15.17 0.58 -11.61
CA MET A 253 13.76 0.26 -11.73
C MET A 253 13.62 -1.02 -12.56
N ARG A 254 13.25 -2.11 -11.93
CA ARG A 254 13.03 -3.40 -12.59
C ARG A 254 11.60 -3.50 -13.12
N PHE A 255 11.37 -4.46 -14.03
CA PHE A 255 10.06 -4.80 -14.59
C PHE A 255 9.41 -3.72 -15.46
N VAL A 256 10.18 -2.73 -15.91
CA VAL A 256 9.68 -1.65 -16.80
C VAL A 256 9.80 -2.05 -18.26
N GLU A 257 10.90 -2.71 -18.66
CA GLU A 257 11.19 -3.04 -20.05
C GLU A 257 10.73 -4.46 -20.43
N TYR A 258 10.20 -4.60 -21.65
CA TYR A 258 9.92 -5.90 -22.23
C TYR A 258 11.19 -6.54 -22.76
N GLN A 259 11.69 -7.55 -22.04
CA GLN A 259 12.76 -8.40 -22.54
C GLN A 259 12.16 -9.43 -23.51
N LYS A 260 12.39 -9.25 -24.82
CA LYS A 260 12.03 -10.30 -25.80
C LYS A 260 12.74 -11.60 -25.41
N PRO A 261 12.00 -12.73 -25.29
CA PRO A 261 12.66 -14.03 -25.04
C PRO A 261 13.70 -14.27 -26.12
N ASN A 262 14.95 -14.58 -25.72
CA ASN A 262 15.99 -14.92 -26.67
C ASN A 262 15.51 -16.10 -27.53
N PHE A 263 15.40 -15.90 -28.84
CA PHE A 263 14.91 -16.91 -29.80
C PHE A 263 15.65 -18.26 -29.65
N LEU A 264 16.94 -18.23 -29.30
CA LEU A 264 17.75 -19.41 -29.06
C LEU A 264 17.29 -20.23 -27.80
N VAL A 265 16.84 -19.56 -26.74
CA VAL A 265 16.32 -20.25 -25.52
C VAL A 265 14.96 -20.87 -25.78
N THR A 266 14.14 -20.24 -26.60
CA THR A 266 12.81 -20.76 -26.99
C THR A 266 12.93 -21.99 -27.89
N VAL A 267 13.91 -22.01 -28.82
CA VAL A 267 14.18 -23.13 -29.72
C VAL A 267 14.75 -24.32 -28.95
N THR A 268 15.67 -24.11 -28.00
CA THR A 268 16.23 -25.17 -27.16
C THR A 268 15.18 -25.81 -26.25
N LYS A 269 14.27 -25.01 -25.65
CA LYS A 269 13.15 -25.58 -24.86
C LYS A 269 12.13 -26.37 -25.69
N ARG A 270 11.95 -26.02 -26.98
CA ARG A 270 11.07 -26.79 -27.90
C ARG A 270 11.72 -28.04 -28.48
N LEU A 271 13.05 -28.09 -28.59
CA LEU A 271 13.78 -29.21 -29.20
C LEU A 271 14.31 -30.21 -28.18
N PHE A 272 14.50 -29.81 -26.89
CA PHE A 272 15.11 -30.62 -25.87
C PHE A 272 14.30 -30.75 -24.58
N GLY A 273 13.09 -30.19 -24.53
CA GLY A 273 12.14 -30.30 -23.41
C GLY A 273 11.05 -31.31 -23.76
N GLY A 274 11.39 -32.61 -23.56
CA GLY A 274 10.46 -33.69 -23.50
C GLY A 274 10.26 -34.14 -22.05
#